data_5d7657e17d4ca3c35fd99e023668e779
#
_entry.id   5d7657e17d4ca3c35fd99e023668e779
#
_cell.length_a   1.000
_cell.length_b   1.000
_cell.length_c   1.000
_cell.angle_alpha   90.00
_cell.angle_beta   90.00
_cell.angle_gamma   90.00
#
_symmetry.space_group_name_H-M   'P 1'
#
loop_
_entity.id
_entity.type
_entity.pdbx_description
1 polymer ?
#
loop_
_entity_poly.entity_id
_entity_poly.type
_entity_poly.pdbx_seq_one_letter_code
_entity_poly.pdbx_strand_id
1 'polypeptide(L)'
;MTRKLFFIGFMLFANLLFAQQTKKTWTLREIIDYAISNNLTIKRSTYNVQSGEINLLQSKMAMLPNLNFNGNYGINWGRTIDPTTNIFTENEIRNSNLGATSTWLLWNGFRLFYNLKQSDIELDAANEDLIKARNDVILNVITLYLNVVFNKELYNVAQLQLNTTQEQLQRTRKLADAGSVPLADVLNLDAQLATNEVNVIQQENALNLSLLQLKQALQLPASTPMDVELPQVDISNELLINKTADEIYDIATLSMPEIRAAELRKTSSQYAWRSAKGNLYPRISVNASYNTVYSDQRRQFYPDGNFQILTEEIGYVDGSNATVFRDVTVPTGQISVPSIGDQYRDNRGRSVGVNLQIPIFNGLSARSAMQRAAISRNVADISYLEISNTLRQAVETAYNNALAAGKTYASTERQVKARDEAYRMAKQRYSLGAVNFVDYQLAENNLFQSQSDLLRAKYDFIFRKKVLDFYQGLPLDF
;
A
#
# COMPACT_ATOMS: atom_id res chain seq x y z
N MET A 1 -48.45 28.41 -27.43
CA MET A 1 -47.74 27.47 -28.29
C MET A 1 -46.21 27.67 -28.29
N THR A 2 -45.69 28.81 -27.95
CA THR A 2 -44.24 29.15 -27.98
C THR A 2 -43.37 28.55 -26.87
N ARG A 3 -43.93 28.15 -25.71
CA ARG A 3 -43.18 27.60 -24.56
C ARG A 3 -42.82 26.10 -24.75
N LYS A 4 -43.54 25.34 -25.55
CA LYS A 4 -43.26 23.92 -25.84
C LYS A 4 -42.19 23.72 -26.93
N LEU A 5 -42.03 24.67 -27.83
CA LEU A 5 -40.98 24.65 -28.86
C LEU A 5 -39.59 24.94 -28.29
N PHE A 6 -39.50 25.75 -27.22
CA PHE A 6 -38.20 26.03 -26.56
C PHE A 6 -37.63 24.82 -25.77
N PHE A 7 -38.52 23.99 -25.24
CA PHE A 7 -38.12 22.75 -24.50
C PHE A 7 -37.64 21.63 -25.44
N ILE A 8 -38.23 21.54 -26.64
CA ILE A 8 -37.83 20.52 -27.64
C ILE A 8 -36.50 20.92 -28.29
N GLY A 9 -36.24 22.23 -28.53
CA GLY A 9 -34.96 22.73 -29.00
C GLY A 9 -33.82 22.53 -28.01
N PHE A 10 -34.06 22.66 -26.70
CA PHE A 10 -33.08 22.45 -25.65
C PHE A 10 -32.73 20.96 -25.45
N MET A 11 -33.73 20.07 -25.63
CA MET A 11 -33.48 18.59 -25.57
C MET A 11 -32.72 18.06 -26.80
N LEU A 12 -32.88 18.66 -27.96
CA LEU A 12 -32.09 18.31 -29.15
C LEU A 12 -30.66 18.85 -29.09
N PHE A 13 -30.43 20.01 -28.45
CA PHE A 13 -29.10 20.58 -28.28
C PHE A 13 -28.29 19.82 -27.20
N ALA A 14 -28.96 19.27 -26.16
CA ALA A 14 -28.30 18.44 -25.14
C ALA A 14 -27.82 17.09 -25.70
N ASN A 15 -28.46 16.52 -26.72
CA ASN A 15 -28.03 15.27 -27.35
C ASN A 15 -26.83 15.46 -28.32
N LEU A 16 -26.57 16.68 -28.80
CA LEU A 16 -25.41 16.97 -29.66
C LEU A 16 -24.10 17.14 -28.88
N LEU A 17 -24.16 17.38 -27.57
CA LEU A 17 -22.98 17.50 -26.70
C LEU A 17 -22.43 16.13 -26.23
N PHE A 18 -23.16 15.03 -26.41
CA PHE A 18 -22.70 13.67 -26.09
C PHE A 18 -22.01 12.94 -27.25
N ALA A 19 -21.92 13.54 -28.46
CA ALA A 19 -21.53 12.83 -29.68
C ALA A 19 -20.05 13.00 -30.09
N GLN A 20 -19.18 13.58 -29.26
CA GLN A 20 -17.74 13.64 -29.56
C GLN A 20 -16.88 13.34 -28.33
N GLN A 21 -16.94 12.13 -27.82
CA GLN A 21 -15.77 11.62 -27.08
C GLN A 21 -14.67 11.32 -28.12
N THR A 22 -13.90 12.33 -28.47
CA THR A 22 -12.65 12.14 -29.21
C THR A 22 -11.79 11.13 -28.44
N LYS A 23 -11.41 10.06 -29.12
CA LYS A 23 -10.51 9.04 -28.56
C LYS A 23 -9.24 9.76 -28.10
N LYS A 24 -9.08 9.96 -26.78
CA LYS A 24 -7.92 10.67 -26.25
C LYS A 24 -6.68 9.82 -26.50
N THR A 25 -5.72 10.36 -27.24
CA THR A 25 -4.39 9.75 -27.39
C THR A 25 -3.56 10.10 -26.18
N TRP A 26 -3.05 9.08 -25.48
CA TRP A 26 -2.27 9.21 -24.27
C TRP A 26 -0.78 9.08 -24.57
N THR A 27 0.01 10.00 -24.03
CA THR A 27 1.47 9.88 -23.99
C THR A 27 1.88 8.95 -22.85
N LEU A 28 3.10 8.39 -22.90
CA LEU A 28 3.62 7.56 -21.82
C LEU A 28 3.62 8.31 -20.48
N ARG A 29 4.03 9.56 -20.48
CA ARG A 29 4.08 10.40 -19.27
C ARG A 29 2.70 10.58 -18.63
N GLU A 30 1.68 10.91 -19.43
CA GLU A 30 0.31 11.01 -18.91
C GLU A 30 -0.20 9.70 -18.32
N ILE A 31 0.17 8.57 -18.92
CA ILE A 31 -0.18 7.23 -18.46
C ILE A 31 0.48 6.94 -17.10
N ILE A 32 1.77 7.25 -16.96
CA ILE A 32 2.52 7.08 -15.70
C ILE A 32 1.93 7.97 -14.60
N ASP A 33 1.71 9.26 -14.87
CA ASP A 33 1.18 10.21 -13.89
C ASP A 33 -0.23 9.79 -13.42
N TYR A 34 -1.05 9.33 -14.35
CA TYR A 34 -2.37 8.80 -14.03
C TYR A 34 -2.31 7.52 -13.18
N ALA A 35 -1.41 6.60 -13.53
CA ALA A 35 -1.19 5.37 -12.77
C ALA A 35 -0.75 5.67 -11.33
N ILE A 36 0.24 6.55 -11.15
CA ILE A 36 0.73 6.95 -9.82
C ILE A 36 -0.40 7.52 -8.97
N SER A 37 -1.27 8.33 -9.54
CA SER A 37 -2.36 8.99 -8.82
C SER A 37 -3.51 8.05 -8.43
N ASN A 38 -3.77 7.01 -9.22
CA ASN A 38 -4.97 6.19 -9.09
C ASN A 38 -4.72 4.74 -8.65
N ASN A 39 -3.49 4.24 -8.76
CA ASN A 39 -3.19 2.84 -8.51
C ASN A 39 -3.43 2.43 -7.04
N LEU A 40 -4.15 1.31 -6.84
CA LEU A 40 -4.54 0.81 -5.52
C LEU A 40 -3.35 0.30 -4.70
N THR A 41 -2.29 -0.22 -5.34
CA THR A 41 -1.09 -0.68 -4.65
C THR A 41 -0.34 0.50 -4.03
N ILE A 42 -0.22 1.62 -4.75
CA ILE A 42 0.39 2.85 -4.23
C ILE A 42 -0.45 3.42 -3.08
N LYS A 43 -1.79 3.47 -3.24
CA LYS A 43 -2.69 3.91 -2.15
C LYS A 43 -2.55 3.04 -0.90
N ARG A 44 -2.47 1.72 -1.06
CA ARG A 44 -2.24 0.80 0.06
C ARG A 44 -0.90 1.06 0.76
N SER A 45 0.18 1.25 0.00
CA SER A 45 1.49 1.59 0.58
C SER A 45 1.48 2.95 1.28
N THR A 46 0.74 3.94 0.75
CA THR A 46 0.53 5.24 1.41
C THR A 46 -0.18 5.07 2.76
N TYR A 47 -1.22 4.23 2.85
CA TYR A 47 -1.87 3.94 4.13
C TYR A 47 -0.96 3.17 5.11
N ASN A 48 -0.03 2.34 4.61
CA ASN A 48 0.97 1.71 5.47
C ASN A 48 1.92 2.75 6.07
N VAL A 49 2.34 3.76 5.30
CA VAL A 49 3.14 4.91 5.80
C VAL A 49 2.35 5.66 6.88
N GLN A 50 1.08 6.02 6.63
CA GLN A 50 0.24 6.69 7.63
C GLN A 50 0.07 5.86 8.91
N SER A 51 -0.05 4.54 8.79
CA SER A 51 -0.06 3.64 9.95
C SER A 51 1.27 3.69 10.72
N GLY A 52 2.40 3.77 10.00
CA GLY A 52 3.73 3.97 10.59
C GLY A 52 3.84 5.29 11.35
N GLU A 53 3.32 6.39 10.79
CA GLU A 53 3.27 7.72 11.45
C GLU A 53 2.48 7.66 12.76
N ILE A 54 1.32 6.97 12.76
CA ILE A 54 0.49 6.79 13.96
C ILE A 54 1.26 5.96 15.01
N ASN A 55 1.94 4.88 14.61
CA ASN A 55 2.75 4.05 15.50
C ASN A 55 3.90 4.85 16.12
N LEU A 56 4.57 5.70 15.34
CA LEU A 56 5.60 6.61 15.84
C LEU A 56 5.04 7.61 16.84
N LEU A 57 3.88 8.23 16.52
CA LEU A 57 3.18 9.13 17.43
C LEU A 57 2.80 8.41 18.73
N GLN A 58 2.25 7.21 18.64
CA GLN A 58 1.91 6.40 19.81
C GLN A 58 3.15 6.09 20.66
N SER A 59 4.29 5.76 20.03
CA SER A 59 5.57 5.52 20.72
C SER A 59 6.09 6.76 21.44
N LYS A 60 5.91 7.96 20.85
CA LYS A 60 6.21 9.25 21.49
C LYS A 60 5.29 9.51 22.69
N MET A 61 3.99 9.31 22.52
CA MET A 61 2.99 9.54 23.56
C MET A 61 3.08 8.53 24.72
N ALA A 62 3.60 7.32 24.49
CA ALA A 62 3.86 6.34 25.54
C ALA A 62 4.90 6.78 26.58
N MET A 63 5.67 7.83 26.29
CA MET A 63 6.59 8.46 27.25
C MET A 63 5.92 9.45 28.20
N LEU A 64 4.67 9.83 27.91
CA LEU A 64 3.88 10.76 28.73
C LEU A 64 3.03 10.01 29.75
N PRO A 65 2.58 10.67 30.83
CA PRO A 65 1.62 10.07 31.75
C PRO A 65 0.28 9.83 31.05
N ASN A 66 -0.35 8.71 31.35
CA ASN A 66 -1.74 8.48 30.99
C ASN A 66 -2.69 9.12 32.00
N LEU A 67 -3.95 9.31 31.62
CA LEU A 67 -5.02 9.76 32.51
C LEU A 67 -6.27 8.94 32.19
N ASN A 68 -6.75 8.22 33.20
CA ASN A 68 -7.96 7.42 33.09
C ASN A 68 -8.97 7.88 34.14
N PHE A 69 -10.24 7.96 33.76
CA PHE A 69 -11.36 8.20 34.67
C PHE A 69 -12.21 6.94 34.73
N ASN A 70 -12.54 6.51 35.96
CA ASN A 70 -13.37 5.36 36.22
C ASN A 70 -14.55 5.77 37.12
N GLY A 71 -15.75 5.37 36.77
CA GLY A 71 -16.95 5.53 37.55
C GLY A 71 -17.68 4.23 37.71
N ASN A 72 -18.07 3.91 38.92
CA ASN A 72 -18.89 2.74 39.25
C ASN A 72 -20.05 3.18 40.14
N TYR A 73 -21.22 2.66 39.84
CA TYR A 73 -22.40 2.68 40.74
C TYR A 73 -22.92 1.25 40.85
N GLY A 74 -23.05 0.76 42.10
CA GLY A 74 -23.46 -0.60 42.36
C GLY A 74 -24.46 -0.72 43.48
N ILE A 75 -25.25 -1.78 43.45
CA ILE A 75 -26.16 -2.21 44.53
C ILE A 75 -25.67 -3.59 44.94
N ASN A 76 -25.32 -3.71 46.21
CA ASN A 76 -24.87 -4.96 46.82
C ASN A 76 -25.90 -5.48 47.81
N TRP A 77 -26.25 -6.75 47.73
CA TRP A 77 -27.14 -7.46 48.62
C TRP A 77 -26.38 -8.49 49.42
N GLY A 78 -26.73 -8.63 50.70
CA GLY A 78 -26.11 -9.59 51.61
C GLY A 78 -25.07 -8.95 52.51
N ARG A 79 -24.30 -9.79 53.22
CA ARG A 79 -23.30 -9.31 54.20
C ARG A 79 -22.10 -8.73 53.46
N THR A 80 -21.89 -7.44 53.61
CA THR A 80 -20.78 -6.70 52.97
C THR A 80 -20.26 -5.60 53.93
N ILE A 81 -19.10 -5.04 53.60
CA ILE A 81 -18.53 -3.91 54.36
C ILE A 81 -18.88 -2.61 53.63
N ASP A 82 -19.47 -1.65 54.31
CA ASP A 82 -19.72 -0.33 53.76
C ASP A 82 -18.39 0.41 53.55
N PRO A 83 -18.12 0.94 52.33
CA PRO A 83 -16.82 1.55 51.97
C PRO A 83 -16.57 2.92 52.64
N THR A 84 -17.56 3.52 53.28
CA THR A 84 -17.43 4.82 53.96
C THR A 84 -17.37 4.70 55.47
N THR A 85 -18.16 3.78 56.06
CA THR A 85 -18.22 3.57 57.54
C THR A 85 -17.31 2.44 58.00
N ASN A 86 -16.88 1.59 57.10
CA ASN A 86 -16.07 0.37 57.36
C ASN A 86 -16.75 -0.63 58.32
N ILE A 87 -18.09 -0.64 58.36
CA ILE A 87 -18.92 -1.50 59.23
C ILE A 87 -19.56 -2.61 58.36
N PHE A 88 -19.69 -3.80 58.90
CA PHE A 88 -20.45 -4.88 58.28
C PHE A 88 -21.95 -4.56 58.28
N THR A 89 -22.61 -4.72 57.17
CA THR A 89 -24.05 -4.63 57.00
C THR A 89 -24.59 -5.84 56.26
N GLU A 90 -25.79 -6.29 56.61
CA GLU A 90 -26.50 -7.40 55.96
C GLU A 90 -27.66 -6.92 55.06
N ASN A 91 -27.77 -5.61 54.88
CA ASN A 91 -28.80 -4.99 54.05
C ASN A 91 -28.30 -4.68 52.63
N GLU A 92 -29.22 -4.23 51.78
CA GLU A 92 -28.90 -3.61 50.52
C GLU A 92 -28.04 -2.36 50.74
N ILE A 93 -26.88 -2.28 50.05
CA ILE A 93 -26.03 -1.09 50.03
C ILE A 93 -25.92 -0.58 48.59
N ARG A 94 -26.25 0.70 48.43
CA ARG A 94 -25.98 1.44 47.18
C ARG A 94 -24.71 2.24 47.36
N ASN A 95 -23.72 1.92 46.53
CA ASN A 95 -22.44 2.61 46.57
C ASN A 95 -22.02 3.11 45.17
N SER A 96 -21.21 4.12 45.20
CA SER A 96 -20.57 4.63 43.97
C SER A 96 -19.14 5.03 44.29
N ASN A 97 -18.25 4.72 43.31
CA ASN A 97 -16.86 5.12 43.34
C ASN A 97 -16.53 5.87 42.05
N LEU A 98 -16.03 7.09 42.19
CA LEU A 98 -15.48 7.86 41.09
C LEU A 98 -13.98 8.05 41.32
N GLY A 99 -13.20 7.81 40.28
CA GLY A 99 -11.74 7.92 40.38
C GLY A 99 -11.07 8.37 39.09
N ALA A 100 -10.04 9.17 39.22
CA ALA A 100 -9.10 9.47 38.16
C ALA A 100 -7.71 8.94 38.55
N THR A 101 -7.09 8.22 37.63
CA THR A 101 -5.74 7.64 37.83
C THR A 101 -4.80 8.06 36.71
N SER A 102 -3.58 8.37 37.08
CA SER A 102 -2.52 8.70 36.13
C SER A 102 -1.28 7.88 36.47
N THR A 103 -0.67 7.26 35.45
CA THR A 103 0.59 6.52 35.60
C THR A 103 1.60 7.08 34.62
N TRP A 104 2.77 7.42 35.13
CA TRP A 104 3.92 7.87 34.35
C TRP A 104 5.08 6.92 34.53
N LEU A 105 5.53 6.32 33.44
CA LEU A 105 6.67 5.43 33.46
C LEU A 105 7.95 6.24 33.23
N LEU A 106 8.67 6.52 34.32
CA LEU A 106 9.90 7.32 34.30
C LEU A 106 11.10 6.55 33.76
N TRP A 107 11.21 5.27 34.15
CA TRP A 107 12.32 4.42 33.78
C TRP A 107 11.87 2.97 33.56
N ASN A 108 12.39 2.34 32.49
CA ASN A 108 12.09 0.94 32.18
C ASN A 108 13.25 0.26 31.41
N GLY A 109 14.48 0.57 31.77
CA GLY A 109 15.66 0.02 31.09
C GLY A 109 15.80 0.51 29.65
N PHE A 110 15.44 1.77 29.37
CA PHE A 110 15.43 2.41 28.04
C PHE A 110 14.47 1.76 27.02
N ARG A 111 13.56 0.88 27.43
CA ARG A 111 12.66 0.18 26.51
C ARG A 111 11.81 1.15 25.68
N LEU A 112 11.20 2.18 26.30
CA LEU A 112 10.42 3.17 25.57
C LEU A 112 11.26 3.95 24.56
N PHE A 113 12.49 4.29 24.92
CA PHE A 113 13.42 4.98 24.01
C PHE A 113 13.77 4.10 22.79
N TYR A 114 14.07 2.81 23.01
CA TYR A 114 14.39 1.90 21.92
C TYR A 114 13.17 1.58 21.06
N ASN A 115 11.96 1.48 21.66
CA ASN A 115 10.72 1.33 20.90
C ASN A 115 10.44 2.56 20.01
N LEU A 116 10.70 3.77 20.54
CA LEU A 116 10.57 4.99 19.74
C LEU A 116 11.52 4.96 18.53
N LYS A 117 12.80 4.61 18.76
CA LYS A 117 13.78 4.48 17.69
C LYS A 117 13.45 3.39 16.69
N GLN A 118 12.88 2.27 17.15
CA GLN A 118 12.37 1.21 16.29
C GLN A 118 11.24 1.72 15.40
N SER A 119 10.22 2.38 15.98
CA SER A 119 9.07 2.91 15.21
C SER A 119 9.49 3.99 14.21
N ASP A 120 10.49 4.81 14.54
CA ASP A 120 11.06 5.84 13.66
C ASP A 120 11.67 5.20 12.40
N ILE A 121 12.53 4.19 12.59
CA ILE A 121 13.18 3.48 11.49
C ILE A 121 12.19 2.61 10.69
N GLU A 122 11.16 2.04 11.33
CA GLU A 122 10.11 1.30 10.63
C GLU A 122 9.26 2.22 9.75
N LEU A 123 9.04 3.48 10.15
CA LEU A 123 8.41 4.48 9.30
C LEU A 123 9.29 4.81 8.08
N ASP A 124 10.60 4.98 8.28
CA ASP A 124 11.53 5.18 7.16
C ASP A 124 11.52 3.99 6.19
N ALA A 125 11.50 2.75 6.71
CA ALA A 125 11.39 1.56 5.88
C ALA A 125 10.06 1.50 5.10
N ALA A 126 8.95 1.94 5.71
CA ALA A 126 7.65 2.01 5.03
C ALA A 126 7.64 3.08 3.91
N ASN A 127 8.38 4.18 4.07
CA ASN A 127 8.57 5.18 3.02
C ASN A 127 9.34 4.61 1.82
N GLU A 128 10.41 3.84 2.07
CA GLU A 128 11.16 3.15 1.00
C GLU A 128 10.28 2.11 0.29
N ASP A 129 9.43 1.37 1.02
CA ASP A 129 8.44 0.46 0.41
C ASP A 129 7.42 1.19 -0.48
N LEU A 130 7.03 2.42 -0.12
CA LEU A 130 6.16 3.25 -0.95
C LEU A 130 6.88 3.65 -2.25
N ILE A 131 8.17 4.02 -2.18
CA ILE A 131 8.97 4.33 -3.37
C ILE A 131 9.09 3.09 -4.26
N LYS A 132 9.39 1.92 -3.67
CA LYS A 132 9.41 0.65 -4.39
C LYS A 132 8.08 0.36 -5.09
N ALA A 133 6.96 0.50 -4.39
CA ALA A 133 5.63 0.26 -4.96
C ALA A 133 5.32 1.20 -6.15
N ARG A 134 5.78 2.45 -6.09
CA ARG A 134 5.68 3.39 -7.23
C ARG A 134 6.52 2.91 -8.41
N ASN A 135 7.75 2.52 -8.18
CA ASN A 135 8.66 2.02 -9.21
C ASN A 135 8.10 0.75 -9.88
N ASP A 136 7.58 -0.19 -9.10
CA ASP A 136 6.97 -1.42 -9.62
C ASP A 136 5.76 -1.11 -10.53
N VAL A 137 4.93 -0.14 -10.13
CA VAL A 137 3.77 0.31 -10.94
C VAL A 137 4.23 0.98 -12.22
N ILE A 138 5.24 1.86 -12.17
CA ILE A 138 5.80 2.53 -13.35
C ILE A 138 6.35 1.49 -14.34
N LEU A 139 7.17 0.54 -13.89
CA LEU A 139 7.72 -0.51 -14.76
C LEU A 139 6.63 -1.38 -15.39
N ASN A 140 5.62 -1.77 -14.62
CA ASN A 140 4.49 -2.53 -15.14
C ASN A 140 3.71 -1.75 -16.20
N VAL A 141 3.45 -0.49 -15.97
CA VAL A 141 2.71 0.38 -16.91
C VAL A 141 3.51 0.61 -18.20
N ILE A 142 4.83 0.83 -18.10
CA ILE A 142 5.72 0.93 -19.27
C ILE A 142 5.67 -0.36 -20.09
N THR A 143 5.72 -1.53 -19.44
CA THR A 143 5.61 -2.83 -20.09
C THR A 143 4.31 -2.96 -20.88
N LEU A 144 3.18 -2.64 -20.26
CA LEU A 144 1.86 -2.70 -20.89
C LEU A 144 1.71 -1.67 -22.01
N TYR A 145 2.22 -0.46 -21.83
CA TYR A 145 2.24 0.56 -22.87
C TYR A 145 3.04 0.10 -24.12
N LEU A 146 4.25 -0.41 -23.92
CA LEU A 146 5.07 -0.91 -25.04
C LEU A 146 4.43 -2.10 -25.75
N ASN A 147 3.70 -2.95 -25.01
CA ASN A 147 2.93 -4.04 -25.61
C ASN A 147 1.77 -3.52 -26.48
N VAL A 148 1.09 -2.44 -26.05
CA VAL A 148 0.07 -1.78 -26.89
C VAL A 148 0.69 -1.17 -28.14
N VAL A 149 1.81 -0.44 -27.98
CA VAL A 149 2.53 0.16 -29.12
C VAL A 149 2.97 -0.91 -30.12
N PHE A 150 3.54 -2.01 -29.66
CA PHE A 150 3.93 -3.14 -30.48
C PHE A 150 2.75 -3.76 -31.25
N ASN A 151 1.64 -4.06 -30.58
CA ASN A 151 0.45 -4.62 -31.21
C ASN A 151 -0.19 -3.63 -32.20
N LYS A 152 -0.13 -2.32 -31.93
CA LYS A 152 -0.61 -1.27 -32.83
C LYS A 152 0.21 -1.22 -34.12
N GLU A 153 1.53 -1.34 -34.03
CA GLU A 153 2.39 -1.40 -35.22
C GLU A 153 2.18 -2.69 -36.00
N LEU A 154 2.05 -3.85 -35.34
CA LEU A 154 1.72 -5.10 -36.02
C LEU A 154 0.37 -5.05 -36.75
N TYR A 155 -0.65 -4.45 -36.14
CA TYR A 155 -1.94 -4.23 -36.79
C TYR A 155 -1.78 -3.36 -38.04
N ASN A 156 -1.00 -2.27 -37.96
CA ASN A 156 -0.74 -1.41 -39.10
C ASN A 156 0.00 -2.15 -40.26
N VAL A 157 0.97 -3.02 -39.92
CA VAL A 157 1.66 -3.85 -40.91
C VAL A 157 0.73 -4.86 -41.56
N ALA A 158 -0.13 -5.51 -40.76
CA ALA A 158 -1.12 -6.46 -41.29
C ALA A 158 -2.14 -5.76 -42.21
N GLN A 159 -2.58 -4.56 -41.86
CA GLN A 159 -3.46 -3.74 -42.68
C GLN A 159 -2.82 -3.32 -44.01
N LEU A 160 -1.53 -2.94 -43.97
CA LEU A 160 -0.75 -2.60 -45.17
C LEU A 160 -0.63 -3.83 -46.09
N GLN A 161 -0.33 -5.03 -45.53
CA GLN A 161 -0.24 -6.28 -46.28
C GLN A 161 -1.59 -6.64 -46.94
N LEU A 162 -2.72 -6.49 -46.19
CA LEU A 162 -4.05 -6.73 -46.74
C LEU A 162 -4.31 -5.83 -47.95
N ASN A 163 -4.10 -4.50 -47.77
CA ASN A 163 -4.33 -3.53 -48.85
C ASN A 163 -3.45 -3.84 -50.07
N THR A 164 -2.16 -4.18 -49.86
CA THR A 164 -1.23 -4.56 -50.93
C THR A 164 -1.73 -5.78 -51.71
N THR A 165 -2.16 -6.81 -51.01
CA THR A 165 -2.70 -8.06 -51.64
C THR A 165 -3.99 -7.78 -52.40
N GLN A 166 -4.86 -6.92 -51.87
CA GLN A 166 -6.10 -6.52 -52.54
C GLN A 166 -5.83 -5.76 -53.88
N GLU A 167 -4.89 -4.86 -53.86
CA GLU A 167 -4.45 -4.17 -55.09
C GLU A 167 -3.87 -5.13 -56.11
N GLN A 168 -3.04 -6.07 -55.65
CA GLN A 168 -2.45 -7.10 -56.51
C GLN A 168 -3.52 -8.02 -57.12
N LEU A 169 -4.50 -8.45 -56.32
CA LEU A 169 -5.63 -9.27 -56.81
C LEU A 169 -6.42 -8.54 -57.89
N GLN A 170 -6.75 -7.28 -57.69
CA GLN A 170 -7.45 -6.46 -58.71
C GLN A 170 -6.67 -6.36 -60.03
N ARG A 171 -5.34 -6.15 -59.89
CA ARG A 171 -4.47 -6.08 -61.08
C ARG A 171 -4.37 -7.44 -61.82
N THR A 172 -4.18 -8.53 -61.06
CA THR A 172 -4.04 -9.88 -61.60
C THR A 172 -5.33 -10.35 -62.24
N ARG A 173 -6.53 -9.99 -61.70
CA ARG A 173 -7.83 -10.26 -62.34
C ARG A 173 -7.90 -9.63 -63.72
N LYS A 174 -7.56 -8.33 -63.87
CA LYS A 174 -7.54 -7.64 -65.18
C LYS A 174 -6.60 -8.31 -66.21
N LEU A 175 -5.46 -8.82 -65.76
CA LEU A 175 -4.50 -9.51 -66.62
C LEU A 175 -4.99 -10.92 -67.00
N ALA A 176 -5.70 -11.61 -66.10
CA ALA A 176 -6.31 -12.90 -66.40
C ALA A 176 -7.49 -12.78 -67.37
N ASP A 177 -8.32 -11.73 -67.22
CA ASP A 177 -9.42 -11.40 -68.13
C ASP A 177 -8.86 -11.08 -69.53
N ALA A 178 -7.65 -10.50 -69.64
CA ALA A 178 -6.95 -10.26 -70.89
C ALA A 178 -6.17 -11.49 -71.41
N GLY A 179 -6.23 -12.65 -70.71
CA GLY A 179 -5.53 -13.86 -71.08
C GLY A 179 -4.02 -13.82 -70.85
N SER A 180 -3.47 -12.84 -70.11
CA SER A 180 -2.05 -12.64 -69.90
C SER A 180 -1.44 -13.43 -68.76
N VAL A 181 -2.28 -13.93 -67.81
CA VAL A 181 -1.87 -14.74 -66.67
C VAL A 181 -2.88 -15.86 -66.43
N PRO A 182 -2.49 -17.01 -65.79
CA PRO A 182 -3.37 -18.11 -65.48
C PRO A 182 -4.44 -17.72 -64.43
N LEU A 183 -5.63 -18.31 -64.53
CA LEU A 183 -6.69 -18.18 -63.52
C LEU A 183 -6.22 -18.68 -62.12
N ALA A 184 -5.29 -19.66 -62.11
CA ALA A 184 -4.67 -20.18 -60.90
C ALA A 184 -4.00 -19.09 -60.05
N ASP A 185 -3.36 -18.07 -60.66
CA ASP A 185 -2.73 -16.96 -59.95
C ASP A 185 -3.78 -16.06 -59.26
N VAL A 186 -4.95 -15.88 -59.88
CA VAL A 186 -6.08 -15.15 -59.30
C VAL A 186 -6.63 -15.88 -58.08
N LEU A 187 -6.83 -17.20 -58.16
CA LEU A 187 -7.31 -18.02 -57.07
C LEU A 187 -6.32 -18.07 -55.89
N ASN A 188 -5.02 -18.16 -56.17
CA ASN A 188 -3.97 -18.11 -55.17
C ASN A 188 -3.94 -16.76 -54.43
N LEU A 189 -4.10 -15.64 -55.14
CA LEU A 189 -4.21 -14.30 -54.52
C LEU A 189 -5.48 -14.12 -53.73
N ASP A 190 -6.60 -14.69 -54.18
CA ASP A 190 -7.88 -14.65 -53.44
C ASP A 190 -7.78 -15.43 -52.12
N ALA A 191 -7.13 -16.60 -52.13
CA ALA A 191 -6.84 -17.35 -50.92
C ALA A 191 -5.86 -16.62 -49.98
N GLN A 192 -4.84 -15.92 -50.53
CA GLN A 192 -3.90 -15.08 -49.76
C GLN A 192 -4.63 -13.89 -49.15
N LEU A 193 -5.54 -13.24 -49.88
CA LEU A 193 -6.37 -12.13 -49.37
C LEU A 193 -7.18 -12.58 -48.13
N ALA A 194 -7.87 -13.73 -48.24
CA ALA A 194 -8.61 -14.28 -47.11
C ALA A 194 -7.70 -14.58 -45.89
N THR A 195 -6.47 -15.09 -46.15
CA THR A 195 -5.47 -15.34 -45.11
C THR A 195 -5.07 -14.00 -44.41
N ASN A 196 -4.85 -12.95 -45.19
CA ASN A 196 -4.47 -11.64 -44.67
C ASN A 196 -5.63 -10.96 -43.91
N GLU A 197 -6.88 -11.16 -44.34
CA GLU A 197 -8.07 -10.73 -43.58
C GLU A 197 -8.12 -11.36 -42.19
N VAL A 198 -7.91 -12.68 -42.09
CA VAL A 198 -7.81 -13.39 -40.81
C VAL A 198 -6.66 -12.82 -39.95
N ASN A 199 -5.50 -12.54 -40.55
CA ASN A 199 -4.36 -11.98 -39.83
C ASN A 199 -4.70 -10.57 -39.27
N VAL A 200 -5.35 -9.69 -40.05
CA VAL A 200 -5.80 -8.37 -39.58
C VAL A 200 -6.74 -8.52 -38.37
N ILE A 201 -7.72 -9.43 -38.43
CA ILE A 201 -8.63 -9.68 -37.30
C ILE A 201 -7.87 -10.15 -36.04
N GLN A 202 -6.86 -11.02 -36.22
CA GLN A 202 -6.04 -11.47 -35.12
C GLN A 202 -5.20 -10.35 -34.49
N GLN A 203 -4.57 -9.50 -35.30
CA GLN A 203 -3.80 -8.35 -34.79
C GLN A 203 -4.70 -7.28 -34.16
N GLU A 204 -5.90 -7.04 -34.70
CA GLU A 204 -6.88 -6.15 -34.10
C GLU A 204 -7.33 -6.64 -32.71
N ASN A 205 -7.59 -7.95 -32.59
CA ASN A 205 -7.93 -8.55 -31.30
C ASN A 205 -6.76 -8.44 -30.30
N ALA A 206 -5.51 -8.69 -30.73
CA ALA A 206 -4.32 -8.55 -29.90
C ALA A 206 -4.13 -7.10 -29.41
N LEU A 207 -4.35 -6.12 -30.27
CA LEU A 207 -4.34 -4.69 -29.92
C LEU A 207 -5.42 -4.36 -28.89
N ASN A 208 -6.65 -4.81 -29.13
CA ASN A 208 -7.76 -4.57 -28.20
C ASN A 208 -7.54 -5.20 -26.82
N LEU A 209 -6.97 -6.41 -26.77
CA LEU A 209 -6.61 -7.07 -25.52
C LEU A 209 -5.49 -6.33 -24.78
N SER A 210 -4.46 -5.87 -25.47
CA SER A 210 -3.37 -5.10 -24.85
C SER A 210 -3.86 -3.75 -24.31
N LEU A 211 -4.74 -3.05 -25.04
CA LEU A 211 -5.41 -1.84 -24.57
C LEU A 211 -6.27 -2.11 -23.33
N LEU A 212 -6.98 -3.24 -23.29
CA LEU A 212 -7.76 -3.63 -22.13
C LEU A 212 -6.89 -3.87 -20.90
N GLN A 213 -5.76 -4.58 -21.06
CA GLN A 213 -4.78 -4.80 -19.97
C GLN A 213 -4.22 -3.50 -19.44
N LEU A 214 -3.87 -2.55 -20.32
CA LEU A 214 -3.39 -1.22 -19.92
C LEU A 214 -4.47 -0.45 -19.16
N LYS A 215 -5.72 -0.44 -19.65
CA LYS A 215 -6.85 0.20 -18.95
C LYS A 215 -7.06 -0.40 -17.55
N GLN A 216 -6.98 -1.73 -17.42
CA GLN A 216 -7.11 -2.41 -16.13
C GLN A 216 -5.99 -2.00 -15.15
N ALA A 217 -4.75 -1.90 -15.62
CA ALA A 217 -3.63 -1.44 -14.79
C ALA A 217 -3.80 0.01 -14.33
N LEU A 218 -4.44 0.84 -15.17
CA LEU A 218 -4.82 2.23 -14.87
C LEU A 218 -6.11 2.36 -14.05
N GLN A 219 -6.79 1.26 -13.73
CA GLN A 219 -8.11 1.27 -13.07
C GLN A 219 -9.19 2.00 -13.88
N LEU A 220 -9.07 2.00 -15.21
CA LEU A 220 -10.06 2.59 -16.11
C LEU A 220 -11.12 1.56 -16.51
N PRO A 221 -12.41 1.96 -16.67
CA PRO A 221 -13.42 1.10 -17.23
C PRO A 221 -13.07 0.65 -18.66
N ALA A 222 -13.42 -0.58 -19.03
CA ALA A 222 -13.17 -1.13 -20.36
C ALA A 222 -13.78 -0.27 -21.49
N SER A 223 -14.92 0.39 -21.20
CA SER A 223 -15.65 1.27 -22.14
C SER A 223 -14.95 2.61 -22.40
N THR A 224 -13.94 2.99 -21.61
CA THR A 224 -13.23 4.26 -21.80
C THR A 224 -12.51 4.26 -23.14
N PRO A 225 -12.79 5.20 -24.06
CA PRO A 225 -12.07 5.30 -25.32
C PRO A 225 -10.63 5.74 -25.03
N MET A 226 -9.67 4.91 -25.47
CA MET A 226 -8.24 5.16 -25.26
C MET A 226 -7.45 4.78 -26.50
N ASP A 227 -6.48 5.58 -26.82
CA ASP A 227 -5.42 5.28 -27.79
C ASP A 227 -4.08 5.69 -27.20
N VAL A 228 -2.97 5.17 -27.75
CA VAL A 228 -1.62 5.50 -27.30
C VAL A 228 -0.82 6.14 -28.44
N GLU A 229 0.04 7.09 -28.06
CA GLU A 229 1.00 7.66 -28.99
C GLU A 229 2.09 6.66 -29.32
N LEU A 230 2.57 6.66 -30.57
CA LEU A 230 3.71 5.85 -30.99
C LEU A 230 5.00 6.65 -30.69
N PRO A 231 5.88 6.17 -29.78
CA PRO A 231 7.08 6.89 -29.44
C PRO A 231 8.09 6.85 -30.59
N GLN A 232 8.72 8.00 -30.88
CA GLN A 232 9.84 8.07 -31.80
C GLN A 232 11.14 7.77 -31.02
N VAL A 233 11.60 6.53 -31.04
CA VAL A 233 12.82 6.11 -30.33
C VAL A 233 13.96 5.98 -31.34
N ASP A 234 15.03 6.76 -31.17
CA ASP A 234 16.28 6.56 -31.91
C ASP A 234 17.12 5.48 -31.21
N ILE A 235 17.13 4.29 -31.81
CA ILE A 235 17.81 3.12 -31.26
C ILE A 235 19.31 3.17 -31.52
N SER A 236 19.79 3.93 -32.51
CA SER A 236 21.16 3.90 -32.97
C SER A 236 22.17 4.22 -31.87
N ASN A 237 21.80 5.12 -30.94
CA ASN A 237 22.64 5.52 -29.81
C ASN A 237 22.47 4.65 -28.57
N GLU A 238 21.42 3.83 -28.49
CA GLU A 238 21.09 3.03 -27.30
C GLU A 238 21.67 1.61 -27.32
N LEU A 239 22.23 1.16 -28.46
CA LEU A 239 22.79 -0.19 -28.61
C LEU A 239 24.05 -0.45 -27.75
N LEU A 240 24.68 0.58 -27.24
CA LEU A 240 25.89 0.46 -26.45
C LEU A 240 25.57 0.35 -24.94
N ILE A 241 25.84 -0.81 -24.36
CA ILE A 241 25.87 -1.04 -22.91
C ILE A 241 27.32 -0.89 -22.47
N ASN A 242 27.64 0.27 -21.84
CA ASN A 242 29.01 0.64 -21.52
C ASN A 242 29.49 0.17 -20.13
N LYS A 243 28.57 -0.39 -19.31
CA LYS A 243 28.87 -0.87 -17.95
C LYS A 243 28.71 -2.38 -17.87
N THR A 244 29.47 -2.99 -16.99
CA THR A 244 29.36 -4.41 -16.64
C THR A 244 28.16 -4.66 -15.72
N ALA A 245 27.72 -5.91 -15.59
CA ALA A 245 26.64 -6.29 -14.67
C ALA A 245 26.99 -5.96 -13.20
N ASP A 246 28.26 -6.15 -12.80
CA ASP A 246 28.73 -5.84 -11.44
C ASP A 246 28.70 -4.33 -11.14
N GLU A 247 29.15 -3.48 -12.08
CA GLU A 247 29.08 -2.01 -11.92
C GLU A 247 27.62 -1.54 -11.80
N ILE A 248 26.70 -2.15 -12.55
CA ILE A 248 25.27 -1.81 -12.47
C ILE A 248 24.70 -2.28 -11.13
N TYR A 249 25.10 -3.47 -10.65
CA TYR A 249 24.69 -3.97 -9.35
C TYR A 249 25.15 -3.06 -8.21
N ASP A 250 26.39 -2.57 -8.25
CA ASP A 250 26.91 -1.66 -7.25
C ASP A 250 26.11 -0.34 -7.19
N ILE A 251 25.76 0.21 -8.36
CA ILE A 251 24.88 1.39 -8.46
C ILE A 251 23.48 1.07 -7.90
N ALA A 252 22.90 -0.06 -8.30
CA ALA A 252 21.57 -0.49 -7.87
C ALA A 252 21.51 -0.69 -6.35
N THR A 253 22.55 -1.26 -5.74
CA THR A 253 22.62 -1.46 -4.29
C THR A 253 22.51 -0.14 -3.52
N LEU A 254 23.00 0.96 -4.07
CA LEU A 254 22.94 2.28 -3.44
C LEU A 254 21.62 3.02 -3.70
N SER A 255 20.96 2.72 -4.82
CA SER A 255 19.79 3.49 -5.30
C SER A 255 18.45 2.77 -5.09
N MET A 256 18.43 1.43 -4.99
CA MET A 256 17.19 0.68 -4.94
C MET A 256 16.52 0.73 -3.56
N PRO A 257 15.25 1.14 -3.49
CA PRO A 257 14.53 1.32 -2.22
C PRO A 257 14.33 0.01 -1.44
N GLU A 258 14.26 -1.15 -2.11
CA GLU A 258 14.15 -2.45 -1.44
C GLU A 258 15.38 -2.82 -0.61
N ILE A 259 16.57 -2.46 -1.05
CA ILE A 259 17.82 -2.66 -0.28
C ILE A 259 17.82 -1.76 0.94
N ARG A 260 17.46 -0.48 0.73
CA ARG A 260 17.41 0.49 1.82
C ARG A 260 16.34 0.14 2.86
N ALA A 261 15.15 -0.30 2.43
CA ALA A 261 14.11 -0.80 3.32
C ALA A 261 14.58 -2.00 4.14
N ALA A 262 15.29 -2.95 3.50
CA ALA A 262 15.83 -4.13 4.19
C ALA A 262 16.92 -3.75 5.22
N GLU A 263 17.80 -2.81 4.91
CA GLU A 263 18.82 -2.28 5.82
C GLU A 263 18.19 -1.57 7.03
N LEU A 264 17.16 -0.76 6.79
CA LEU A 264 16.37 -0.11 7.84
C LEU A 264 15.69 -1.14 8.75
N ARG A 265 15.07 -2.19 8.19
CA ARG A 265 14.48 -3.29 8.99
C ARG A 265 15.50 -4.07 9.79
N LYS A 266 16.69 -4.32 9.24
CA LYS A 266 17.83 -4.90 9.99
C LYS A 266 18.19 -4.00 11.17
N THR A 267 18.28 -2.70 10.99
CA THR A 267 18.56 -1.72 12.06
C THR A 267 17.42 -1.64 13.08
N SER A 268 16.16 -1.65 12.63
CA SER A 268 14.97 -1.73 13.50
C SER A 268 15.03 -2.96 14.42
N SER A 269 15.38 -4.12 13.87
CA SER A 269 15.50 -5.37 14.64
C SER A 269 16.57 -5.29 15.74
N GLN A 270 17.65 -4.52 15.55
CA GLN A 270 18.66 -4.27 16.59
C GLN A 270 18.07 -3.45 17.74
N TYR A 271 17.23 -2.43 17.45
CA TYR A 271 16.53 -1.66 18.48
C TYR A 271 15.47 -2.50 19.20
N ALA A 272 14.75 -3.36 18.47
CA ALA A 272 13.82 -4.33 19.07
C ALA A 272 14.53 -5.27 20.07
N TRP A 273 15.73 -5.76 19.72
CA TRP A 273 16.54 -6.57 20.65
C TRP A 273 16.99 -5.76 21.87
N ARG A 274 17.46 -4.51 21.68
CA ARG A 274 17.82 -3.61 22.81
C ARG A 274 16.62 -3.32 23.70
N SER A 275 15.44 -3.10 23.12
CA SER A 275 14.20 -2.92 23.85
C SER A 275 13.85 -4.17 24.68
N ALA A 276 13.91 -5.38 24.07
CA ALA A 276 13.67 -6.63 24.78
C ALA A 276 14.63 -6.87 25.96
N LYS A 277 15.91 -6.45 25.81
CA LYS A 277 16.89 -6.46 26.89
C LYS A 277 16.48 -5.54 28.05
N GLY A 278 15.75 -4.45 27.77
CA GLY A 278 15.22 -3.53 28.76
C GLY A 278 14.32 -4.21 29.82
N ASN A 279 13.69 -5.35 29.51
CA ASN A 279 12.88 -6.11 30.46
C ASN A 279 13.67 -6.76 31.61
N LEU A 280 14.99 -6.80 31.50
CA LEU A 280 15.88 -7.33 32.56
C LEU A 280 16.23 -6.25 33.61
N TYR A 281 15.95 -4.98 33.34
CA TYR A 281 16.28 -3.87 34.21
C TYR A 281 15.10 -3.46 35.10
N PRO A 282 15.36 -2.78 36.24
CA PRO A 282 14.31 -2.19 37.06
C PRO A 282 13.44 -1.25 36.26
N ARG A 283 12.20 -1.08 36.71
CA ARG A 283 11.30 -0.05 36.19
C ARG A 283 10.82 0.86 37.32
N ILE A 284 10.73 2.14 37.05
CA ILE A 284 10.27 3.18 37.97
C ILE A 284 9.06 3.86 37.36
N SER A 285 7.96 3.88 38.09
CA SER A 285 6.75 4.60 37.70
C SER A 285 6.24 5.49 38.81
N VAL A 286 5.68 6.63 38.43
CA VAL A 286 4.92 7.51 39.32
C VAL A 286 3.44 7.23 39.06
N ASN A 287 2.68 7.04 40.12
CA ASN A 287 1.24 6.85 40.07
C ASN A 287 0.59 7.97 40.87
N ALA A 288 -0.40 8.63 40.29
CA ALA A 288 -1.25 9.60 40.98
C ALA A 288 -2.70 9.15 40.90
N SER A 289 -3.42 9.27 42.01
CA SER A 289 -4.86 8.99 42.01
C SER A 289 -5.66 10.08 42.73
N TYR A 290 -6.86 10.26 42.25
CA TYR A 290 -7.90 11.05 42.88
C TYR A 290 -9.16 10.20 42.87
N ASN A 291 -9.71 9.95 44.05
CA ASN A 291 -10.89 9.08 44.19
C ASN A 291 -11.89 9.69 45.21
N THR A 292 -13.14 9.33 45.03
CA THR A 292 -14.21 9.67 45.98
C THR A 292 -15.27 8.58 45.95
N VAL A 293 -15.94 8.40 47.10
CA VAL A 293 -16.93 7.34 47.28
C VAL A 293 -18.22 7.90 47.84
N TYR A 294 -19.33 7.24 47.49
CA TYR A 294 -20.65 7.45 48.06
C TYR A 294 -21.20 6.13 48.58
N SER A 295 -21.90 6.21 49.73
CA SER A 295 -22.71 5.11 50.27
C SER A 295 -24.01 5.65 50.84
N ASP A 296 -25.12 4.94 50.60
CA ASP A 296 -26.42 5.23 51.23
C ASP A 296 -26.50 4.80 52.70
N GLN A 297 -25.49 4.13 53.22
CA GLN A 297 -25.38 3.74 54.62
C GLN A 297 -24.64 4.76 55.49
N ARG A 298 -23.93 5.73 54.90
CA ARG A 298 -23.24 6.80 55.65
C ARG A 298 -24.24 7.69 56.33
N ARG A 299 -24.29 7.63 57.65
CA ARG A 299 -25.17 8.48 58.48
C ARG A 299 -24.36 9.60 59.08
N GLN A 300 -24.91 10.81 59.06
CA GLN A 300 -24.34 12.00 59.69
C GLN A 300 -25.37 12.66 60.57
N PHE A 301 -24.95 13.07 61.79
CA PHE A 301 -25.78 13.86 62.70
C PHE A 301 -25.70 15.33 62.26
N TYR A 302 -26.89 15.92 62.08
CA TYR A 302 -27.03 17.33 61.76
C TYR A 302 -27.72 18.01 63.01
N PRO A 303 -27.00 18.83 63.84
CA PRO A 303 -27.53 19.50 64.94
C PRO A 303 -28.52 20.54 64.48
N ASP A 304 -29.65 20.68 65.19
CA ASP A 304 -30.73 21.67 64.95
C ASP A 304 -30.52 22.98 65.72
N GLY A 305 -29.42 23.11 66.45
CA GLY A 305 -29.11 24.28 67.30
C GLY A 305 -29.69 24.22 68.69
N ASN A 306 -30.48 23.23 69.01
CA ASN A 306 -31.06 23.03 70.33
C ASN A 306 -30.26 22.02 71.14
N PHE A 307 -30.46 22.02 72.44
CA PHE A 307 -29.80 21.11 73.36
C PHE A 307 -30.86 20.47 74.31
N GLN A 308 -30.63 19.21 74.60
CA GLN A 308 -31.39 18.49 75.64
C GLN A 308 -30.45 18.05 76.75
N ILE A 309 -30.99 17.99 77.93
CA ILE A 309 -30.28 17.45 79.08
C ILE A 309 -30.61 15.96 79.18
N LEU A 310 -29.60 15.15 79.10
CA LEU A 310 -29.70 13.69 79.35
C LEU A 310 -29.04 13.42 80.67
N THR A 311 -29.77 12.75 81.54
CA THR A 311 -29.25 12.30 82.86
C THR A 311 -28.60 10.90 82.59
N GLU A 312 -27.30 10.87 82.71
CA GLU A 312 -26.47 9.66 82.47
C GLU A 312 -26.08 9.08 83.86
N GLU A 313 -26.21 7.77 83.99
CA GLU A 313 -25.69 7.04 85.13
C GLU A 313 -24.18 6.94 85.01
N ILE A 314 -23.46 7.45 86.02
CA ILE A 314 -21.97 7.46 86.00
C ILE A 314 -21.34 6.56 87.05
N GLY A 315 -22.12 5.91 87.88
CA GLY A 315 -21.62 4.97 88.86
C GLY A 315 -22.50 4.83 90.08
N TYR A 316 -21.98 4.24 91.14
CA TYR A 316 -22.66 4.01 92.40
C TYR A 316 -21.83 4.58 93.52
N VAL A 317 -22.55 5.03 94.63
CA VAL A 317 -21.91 5.48 95.86
C VAL A 317 -21.41 4.23 96.59
N ASP A 318 -20.12 4.21 96.96
CA ASP A 318 -19.54 3.08 97.68
C ASP A 318 -20.26 2.96 99.10
N GLY A 319 -20.65 1.74 99.41
CA GLY A 319 -21.33 1.38 100.66
C GLY A 319 -22.85 1.56 100.73
N SER A 320 -23.50 2.27 99.76
CA SER A 320 -24.94 2.42 99.71
C SER A 320 -25.63 1.91 98.49
N ASN A 321 -24.86 1.51 97.40
CA ASN A 321 -25.33 1.16 96.06
C ASN A 321 -26.28 2.22 95.44
N ALA A 322 -26.28 3.45 95.94
CA ALA A 322 -27.08 4.52 95.35
C ALA A 322 -26.48 5.00 94.07
N THR A 323 -27.22 4.96 92.95
CA THR A 323 -26.81 5.38 91.64
C THR A 323 -26.51 6.90 91.61
N VAL A 324 -25.34 7.24 91.07
CA VAL A 324 -24.94 8.62 90.84
C VAL A 324 -25.21 8.97 89.34
N PHE A 325 -25.97 10.04 89.18
CA PHE A 325 -26.33 10.56 87.86
C PHE A 325 -25.59 11.86 87.58
N ARG A 326 -25.34 12.10 86.34
CA ARG A 326 -24.81 13.39 85.84
C ARG A 326 -25.69 13.90 84.73
N ASP A 327 -26.06 15.12 84.79
CA ASP A 327 -26.71 15.78 83.69
C ASP A 327 -25.69 16.18 82.59
N VAL A 328 -25.87 15.65 81.39
CA VAL A 328 -25.05 15.99 80.26
C VAL A 328 -25.86 16.70 79.17
N THR A 329 -25.44 17.88 78.81
CA THR A 329 -26.10 18.64 77.74
C THR A 329 -25.65 18.12 76.40
N VAL A 330 -26.54 17.52 75.65
CA VAL A 330 -26.23 16.98 74.31
C VAL A 330 -27.00 17.75 73.23
N PRO A 331 -26.41 18.03 72.05
CA PRO A 331 -27.12 18.69 70.98
C PRO A 331 -28.23 17.78 70.43
N THR A 332 -29.40 18.42 70.15
CA THR A 332 -30.47 17.74 69.41
C THR A 332 -30.26 17.93 67.92
N GLY A 333 -30.79 17.00 67.13
CA GLY A 333 -30.64 17.04 65.68
C GLY A 333 -31.17 15.81 64.96
N GLN A 334 -31.02 15.77 63.65
CA GLN A 334 -31.47 14.65 62.85
C GLN A 334 -30.27 13.84 62.31
N ILE A 335 -30.39 12.52 62.29
CA ILE A 335 -29.45 11.63 61.62
C ILE A 335 -30.00 11.35 60.25
N SER A 336 -29.26 11.78 59.19
CA SER A 336 -29.66 11.54 57.81
C SER A 336 -28.45 11.15 56.95
N VAL A 337 -28.72 10.62 55.77
CA VAL A 337 -27.69 10.32 54.78
C VAL A 337 -27.35 11.61 54.04
N PRO A 338 -26.08 12.07 54.03
CA PRO A 338 -25.68 13.26 53.27
C PRO A 338 -25.95 13.05 51.78
N SER A 339 -26.21 14.13 51.06
CA SER A 339 -26.41 14.05 49.59
C SER A 339 -25.22 13.42 48.91
N ILE A 340 -25.43 12.81 47.73
CA ILE A 340 -24.36 12.21 46.91
C ILE A 340 -23.25 13.24 46.58
N GLY A 341 -23.65 14.50 46.33
CA GLY A 341 -22.70 15.58 46.03
C GLY A 341 -21.86 15.97 47.23
N ASP A 342 -22.45 16.01 48.44
CA ASP A 342 -21.72 16.29 49.68
C ASP A 342 -20.76 15.15 50.01
N GLN A 343 -21.20 13.90 49.87
CA GLN A 343 -20.32 12.76 50.10
C GLN A 343 -19.14 12.74 49.11
N TYR A 344 -19.38 13.03 47.83
CA TYR A 344 -18.27 13.12 46.84
C TYR A 344 -17.30 14.24 47.17
N ARG A 345 -17.77 15.37 47.72
CA ARG A 345 -16.91 16.47 48.15
C ARG A 345 -16.11 16.11 49.41
N ASP A 346 -16.73 15.44 50.36
CA ASP A 346 -16.14 15.16 51.67
C ASP A 346 -15.19 13.97 51.65
N ASN A 347 -15.51 12.96 50.83
CA ASN A 347 -14.75 11.69 50.74
C ASN A 347 -13.59 11.74 49.73
N ARG A 348 -13.12 12.92 49.33
CA ARG A 348 -12.02 13.10 48.37
C ARG A 348 -10.71 12.55 48.92
N GLY A 349 -10.21 11.47 48.28
CA GLY A 349 -8.87 10.95 48.49
C GLY A 349 -7.92 11.40 47.39
N ARG A 350 -6.68 11.69 47.75
CA ARG A 350 -5.60 12.03 46.82
C ARG A 350 -4.36 11.22 47.21
N SER A 351 -3.73 10.61 46.23
CA SER A 351 -2.45 9.91 46.48
C SER A 351 -1.48 10.13 45.33
N VAL A 352 -0.22 10.23 45.69
CA VAL A 352 0.91 10.20 44.75
C VAL A 352 1.93 9.22 45.32
N GLY A 353 2.38 8.30 44.48
CA GLY A 353 3.36 7.30 44.90
C GLY A 353 4.38 7.01 43.81
N VAL A 354 5.56 6.58 44.20
CA VAL A 354 6.60 6.07 43.31
C VAL A 354 6.68 4.56 43.51
N ASN A 355 6.60 3.83 42.40
CA ASN A 355 6.73 2.38 42.41
C ASN A 355 8.05 1.99 41.72
N LEU A 356 8.92 1.25 42.44
CA LEU A 356 10.10 0.61 41.93
C LEU A 356 9.85 -0.89 41.82
N GLN A 357 9.95 -1.44 40.61
CA GLN A 357 9.83 -2.87 40.38
C GLN A 357 11.17 -3.42 39.82
N ILE A 358 11.78 -4.34 40.56
CA ILE A 358 13.03 -5.01 40.15
C ILE A 358 12.70 -6.48 39.85
N PRO A 359 12.83 -6.94 38.57
CA PRO A 359 12.56 -8.32 38.24
C PRO A 359 13.72 -9.22 38.69
N ILE A 360 13.54 -9.94 39.81
CA ILE A 360 14.53 -10.90 40.31
C ILE A 360 14.40 -12.26 39.60
N PHE A 361 13.17 -12.76 39.54
CA PHE A 361 12.83 -13.98 38.83
C PHE A 361 11.42 -13.88 38.25
N ASN A 362 11.27 -14.09 36.96
CA ASN A 362 10.01 -13.99 36.26
C ASN A 362 9.73 -15.20 35.34
N GLY A 363 10.16 -16.41 35.79
CA GLY A 363 10.00 -17.62 35.00
C GLY A 363 10.75 -17.60 33.67
N LEU A 364 11.90 -16.90 33.59
CA LEU A 364 12.74 -16.70 32.41
C LEU A 364 12.07 -15.89 31.27
N SER A 365 10.87 -15.31 31.48
CA SER A 365 10.12 -14.64 30.42
C SER A 365 10.91 -13.49 29.77
N ALA A 366 11.58 -12.66 30.56
CA ALA A 366 12.41 -11.54 30.04
C ALA A 366 13.64 -12.07 29.28
N ARG A 367 14.30 -13.11 29.77
CA ARG A 367 15.46 -13.72 29.11
C ARG A 367 15.06 -14.36 27.77
N SER A 368 13.95 -15.11 27.77
CA SER A 368 13.43 -15.75 26.56
C SER A 368 12.97 -14.71 25.53
N ALA A 369 12.36 -13.59 25.96
CA ALA A 369 12.00 -12.47 25.07
C ALA A 369 13.25 -11.86 24.41
N MET A 370 14.31 -11.64 25.20
CA MET A 370 15.58 -11.13 24.66
C MET A 370 16.22 -12.12 23.67
N GLN A 371 16.21 -13.42 23.97
CA GLN A 371 16.74 -14.45 23.06
C GLN A 371 15.93 -14.53 21.76
N ARG A 372 14.59 -14.51 21.83
CA ARG A 372 13.74 -14.45 20.63
C ARG A 372 14.03 -13.22 19.79
N ALA A 373 14.19 -12.05 20.41
CA ALA A 373 14.54 -10.84 19.70
C ALA A 373 15.94 -10.92 19.05
N ALA A 374 16.90 -11.60 19.67
CA ALA A 374 18.22 -11.87 19.07
C ALA A 374 18.12 -12.79 17.85
N ILE A 375 17.27 -13.81 17.91
CA ILE A 375 16.99 -14.68 16.74
C ILE A 375 16.31 -13.86 15.63
N SER A 376 15.31 -13.05 15.95
CA SER A 376 14.64 -12.17 14.96
C SER A 376 15.61 -11.19 14.30
N ARG A 377 16.58 -10.66 15.03
CA ARG A 377 17.66 -9.85 14.48
C ARG A 377 18.52 -10.64 13.47
N ASN A 378 18.91 -11.86 13.80
CA ASN A 378 19.67 -12.71 12.87
C ASN A 378 18.84 -13.08 11.63
N VAL A 379 17.53 -13.28 11.78
CA VAL A 379 16.63 -13.49 10.63
C VAL A 379 16.57 -12.23 9.74
N ALA A 380 16.53 -11.02 10.33
CA ALA A 380 16.57 -9.78 9.56
C ALA A 380 17.90 -9.57 8.80
N ASP A 381 19.03 -10.02 9.39
CA ASP A 381 20.34 -10.04 8.71
C ASP A 381 20.31 -10.96 7.48
N ILE A 382 19.71 -12.15 7.60
CA ILE A 382 19.55 -13.11 6.49
C ILE A 382 18.62 -12.52 5.42
N SER A 383 17.50 -11.92 5.81
CA SER A 383 16.55 -11.30 4.86
C SER A 383 17.19 -10.18 4.05
N TYR A 384 18.07 -9.38 4.65
CA TYR A 384 18.85 -8.38 3.92
C TYR A 384 19.74 -9.03 2.84
N LEU A 385 20.43 -10.13 3.18
CA LEU A 385 21.27 -10.87 2.22
C LEU A 385 20.43 -11.50 1.09
N GLU A 386 19.26 -12.06 1.42
CA GLU A 386 18.35 -12.64 0.42
C GLU A 386 17.86 -11.58 -0.57
N ILE A 387 17.46 -10.39 -0.09
CA ILE A 387 17.04 -9.27 -0.94
C ILE A 387 18.20 -8.79 -1.81
N SER A 388 19.41 -8.68 -1.24
CA SER A 388 20.62 -8.30 -1.99
C SER A 388 20.95 -9.30 -3.09
N ASN A 389 20.85 -10.61 -2.82
CA ASN A 389 21.06 -11.66 -3.82
C ASN A 389 19.97 -11.65 -4.90
N THR A 390 18.71 -11.39 -4.52
CA THR A 390 17.61 -11.25 -5.48
C THR A 390 17.83 -10.06 -6.41
N LEU A 391 18.30 -8.92 -5.89
CA LEU A 391 18.66 -7.77 -6.70
C LEU A 391 19.82 -8.11 -7.66
N ARG A 392 20.87 -8.79 -7.17
CA ARG A 392 21.98 -9.23 -8.02
C ARG A 392 21.50 -10.09 -9.19
N GLN A 393 20.69 -11.10 -8.91
CA GLN A 393 20.11 -11.96 -9.92
C GLN A 393 19.24 -11.18 -10.93
N ALA A 394 18.45 -10.22 -10.45
CA ALA A 394 17.61 -9.38 -11.31
C ALA A 394 18.45 -8.49 -12.24
N VAL A 395 19.51 -7.87 -11.74
CA VAL A 395 20.44 -7.05 -12.53
C VAL A 395 21.20 -7.87 -13.56
N GLU A 396 21.77 -9.02 -13.17
CA GLU A 396 22.48 -9.92 -14.08
C GLU A 396 21.55 -10.44 -15.18
N THR A 397 20.32 -10.78 -14.83
CA THR A 397 19.30 -11.22 -15.80
C THR A 397 18.91 -10.08 -16.75
N ALA A 398 18.68 -8.87 -16.23
CA ALA A 398 18.36 -7.70 -17.03
C ALA A 398 19.50 -7.36 -18.00
N TYR A 399 20.75 -7.42 -17.54
CA TYR A 399 21.94 -7.18 -18.34
C TYR A 399 22.05 -8.17 -19.51
N ASN A 400 21.97 -9.47 -19.21
CA ASN A 400 22.06 -10.50 -20.23
C ASN A 400 20.91 -10.40 -21.24
N ASN A 401 19.71 -10.13 -20.79
CA ASN A 401 18.55 -9.94 -21.64
C ASN A 401 18.69 -8.70 -22.55
N ALA A 402 19.18 -7.58 -22.03
CA ALA A 402 19.39 -6.37 -22.83
C ALA A 402 20.48 -6.59 -23.90
N LEU A 403 21.58 -7.27 -23.54
CA LEU A 403 22.64 -7.61 -24.47
C LEU A 403 22.15 -8.56 -25.60
N ALA A 404 21.39 -9.59 -25.24
CA ALA A 404 20.81 -10.53 -26.20
C ALA A 404 19.82 -9.84 -27.14
N ALA A 405 18.93 -9.00 -26.60
CA ALA A 405 17.93 -8.26 -27.37
C ALA A 405 18.59 -7.27 -28.35
N GLY A 406 19.65 -6.57 -27.93
CA GLY A 406 20.41 -5.68 -28.82
C GLY A 406 21.05 -6.44 -30.00
N LYS A 407 21.65 -7.61 -29.74
CA LYS A 407 22.21 -8.46 -30.82
C LYS A 407 21.11 -9.00 -31.74
N THR A 408 19.95 -9.38 -31.18
CA THR A 408 18.78 -9.85 -31.94
C THR A 408 18.27 -8.75 -32.86
N TYR A 409 18.08 -7.52 -32.33
CA TYR A 409 17.65 -6.38 -33.12
C TYR A 409 18.59 -6.09 -34.30
N ALA A 410 19.90 -5.98 -34.04
CA ALA A 410 20.87 -5.73 -35.09
C ALA A 410 20.93 -6.85 -36.16
N SER A 411 20.62 -8.10 -35.80
CA SER A 411 20.56 -9.23 -36.74
C SER A 411 19.28 -9.22 -37.56
N THR A 412 18.13 -8.94 -36.94
CA THR A 412 16.83 -8.83 -37.65
C THR A 412 16.79 -7.62 -38.59
N GLU A 413 17.44 -6.50 -38.23
CA GLU A 413 17.58 -5.35 -39.13
C GLU A 413 18.32 -5.73 -40.41
N ARG A 414 19.43 -6.45 -40.29
CA ARG A 414 20.16 -6.96 -41.48
C ARG A 414 19.32 -7.96 -42.29
N GLN A 415 18.54 -8.80 -41.61
CA GLN A 415 17.63 -9.75 -42.26
C GLN A 415 16.58 -9.02 -43.11
N VAL A 416 15.94 -7.99 -42.54
CA VAL A 416 14.93 -7.19 -43.27
C VAL A 416 15.53 -6.54 -44.50
N LYS A 417 16.72 -5.91 -44.38
CA LYS A 417 17.41 -5.31 -45.54
C LYS A 417 17.66 -6.36 -46.67
N ALA A 418 18.11 -7.56 -46.30
CA ALA A 418 18.34 -8.62 -47.28
C ALA A 418 17.05 -9.17 -47.91
N ARG A 419 15.97 -9.31 -47.09
CA ARG A 419 14.65 -9.76 -47.59
C ARG A 419 13.97 -8.72 -48.46
N ASP A 420 14.13 -7.45 -48.18
CA ASP A 420 13.59 -6.36 -49.01
C ASP A 420 14.24 -6.38 -50.41
N GLU A 421 15.55 -6.50 -50.48
CA GLU A 421 16.26 -6.65 -51.76
C GLU A 421 15.82 -7.91 -52.51
N ALA A 422 15.70 -9.06 -51.81
CA ALA A 422 15.23 -10.30 -52.44
C ALA A 422 13.82 -10.17 -53.00
N TYR A 423 12.91 -9.53 -52.23
CA TYR A 423 11.54 -9.23 -52.68
C TYR A 423 11.53 -8.31 -53.89
N ARG A 424 12.33 -7.22 -53.88
CA ARG A 424 12.45 -6.31 -55.00
C ARG A 424 12.90 -6.99 -56.28
N MET A 425 13.91 -7.88 -56.19
CA MET A 425 14.37 -8.70 -57.30
C MET A 425 13.30 -9.68 -57.79
N ALA A 426 12.62 -10.40 -56.86
CA ALA A 426 11.55 -11.34 -57.22
C ALA A 426 10.39 -10.62 -57.93
N LYS A 427 10.00 -9.44 -57.44
CA LYS A 427 8.96 -8.60 -58.05
C LYS A 427 9.31 -8.17 -59.48
N GLN A 428 10.55 -7.74 -59.71
CA GLN A 428 11.03 -7.36 -61.03
C GLN A 428 11.08 -8.57 -62.01
N ARG A 429 11.60 -9.69 -61.54
CA ARG A 429 11.66 -10.95 -62.36
C ARG A 429 10.25 -11.49 -62.66
N TYR A 430 9.32 -11.41 -61.72
CA TYR A 430 7.93 -11.80 -61.96
C TYR A 430 7.26 -10.88 -62.98
N SER A 431 7.48 -9.57 -62.92
CA SER A 431 6.93 -8.63 -63.90
C SER A 431 7.49 -8.84 -65.33
N LEU A 432 8.64 -9.50 -65.48
CA LEU A 432 9.27 -9.89 -66.76
C LEU A 432 8.93 -11.33 -67.17
N GLY A 433 8.11 -12.06 -66.38
CA GLY A 433 7.75 -13.46 -66.61
C GLY A 433 8.93 -14.46 -66.38
N ALA A 434 10.01 -14.02 -65.69
CA ALA A 434 11.20 -14.82 -65.47
C ALA A 434 11.15 -15.71 -64.20
N VAL A 435 10.14 -15.57 -63.36
CA VAL A 435 9.84 -16.43 -62.20
C VAL A 435 8.31 -16.63 -62.09
N ASN A 436 7.91 -17.74 -61.45
CA ASN A 436 6.49 -18.03 -61.22
C ASN A 436 5.92 -17.16 -60.09
N PHE A 437 4.57 -17.13 -59.99
CA PHE A 437 3.85 -16.39 -58.98
C PHE A 437 4.20 -16.87 -57.56
N VAL A 438 4.40 -18.18 -57.35
CA VAL A 438 4.65 -18.76 -56.02
C VAL A 438 5.99 -18.26 -55.46
N ASP A 439 7.05 -18.18 -56.29
CA ASP A 439 8.37 -17.66 -55.85
C ASP A 439 8.30 -16.18 -55.49
N TYR A 440 7.53 -15.39 -56.25
CA TYR A 440 7.28 -13.99 -55.92
C TYR A 440 6.54 -13.85 -54.58
N GLN A 441 5.44 -14.57 -54.38
CA GLN A 441 4.65 -14.57 -53.17
C GLN A 441 5.44 -15.05 -51.94
N LEU A 442 6.31 -16.06 -52.09
CA LEU A 442 7.20 -16.52 -51.04
C LEU A 442 8.18 -15.41 -50.61
N ALA A 443 8.74 -14.67 -51.55
CA ALA A 443 9.64 -13.55 -51.24
C ALA A 443 8.90 -12.42 -50.51
N GLU A 444 7.67 -12.13 -50.90
CA GLU A 444 6.80 -11.14 -50.25
C GLU A 444 6.46 -11.55 -48.83
N ASN A 445 5.98 -12.78 -48.61
CA ASN A 445 5.64 -13.31 -47.28
C ASN A 445 6.86 -13.31 -46.33
N ASN A 446 8.05 -13.68 -46.87
CA ASN A 446 9.29 -13.65 -46.11
C ASN A 446 9.69 -12.20 -45.70
N LEU A 447 9.43 -11.20 -46.55
CA LEU A 447 9.67 -9.80 -46.19
C LEU A 447 8.72 -9.35 -45.05
N PHE A 448 7.42 -9.56 -45.20
CA PHE A 448 6.45 -9.20 -44.16
C PHE A 448 6.72 -9.90 -42.83
N GLN A 449 7.06 -11.18 -42.84
CA GLN A 449 7.47 -11.92 -41.65
C GLN A 449 8.70 -11.26 -40.99
N SER A 450 9.74 -10.95 -41.77
CA SER A 450 10.95 -10.33 -41.24
C SER A 450 10.73 -8.92 -40.72
N GLN A 451 9.79 -8.14 -41.28
CA GLN A 451 9.37 -6.83 -40.77
C GLN A 451 8.66 -6.98 -39.42
N SER A 452 7.77 -7.95 -39.26
CA SER A 452 7.10 -8.26 -37.99
C SER A 452 8.10 -8.70 -36.93
N ASP A 453 9.10 -9.53 -37.29
CA ASP A 453 10.18 -9.96 -36.39
C ASP A 453 11.07 -8.80 -35.97
N LEU A 454 11.34 -7.83 -36.87
CA LEU A 454 12.09 -6.61 -36.55
C LEU A 454 11.33 -5.73 -35.56
N LEU A 455 10.03 -5.55 -35.76
CA LEU A 455 9.19 -4.80 -34.81
C LEU A 455 9.22 -5.44 -33.42
N ARG A 456 9.10 -6.78 -33.36
CA ARG A 456 9.21 -7.51 -32.10
C ARG A 456 10.56 -7.30 -31.44
N ALA A 457 11.65 -7.46 -32.18
CA ALA A 457 13.01 -7.28 -31.67
C ALA A 457 13.27 -5.83 -31.24
N LYS A 458 12.71 -4.84 -31.95
CA LYS A 458 12.77 -3.42 -31.62
C LYS A 458 12.18 -3.15 -30.23
N TYR A 459 10.93 -3.52 -30.02
CA TYR A 459 10.25 -3.23 -28.76
C TYR A 459 10.73 -4.09 -27.58
N ASP A 460 11.17 -5.34 -27.83
CA ASP A 460 11.83 -6.16 -26.81
C ASP A 460 13.16 -5.51 -26.36
N PHE A 461 13.97 -5.02 -27.29
CA PHE A 461 15.21 -4.32 -26.97
C PHE A 461 14.94 -3.04 -26.16
N ILE A 462 14.02 -2.19 -26.60
CA ILE A 462 13.65 -0.95 -25.90
C ILE A 462 13.23 -1.26 -24.45
N PHE A 463 12.35 -2.25 -24.28
CA PHE A 463 11.89 -2.65 -22.94
C PHE A 463 13.04 -3.11 -22.05
N ARG A 464 13.88 -4.05 -22.54
CA ARG A 464 14.98 -4.61 -21.75
C ARG A 464 16.03 -3.56 -21.42
N LYS A 465 16.28 -2.64 -22.33
CA LYS A 465 17.19 -1.51 -22.10
C LYS A 465 16.63 -0.59 -21.01
N LYS A 466 15.34 -0.23 -21.05
CA LYS A 466 14.70 0.59 -20.02
C LYS A 466 14.70 -0.08 -18.65
N VAL A 467 14.51 -1.40 -18.57
CA VAL A 467 14.66 -2.16 -17.30
C VAL A 467 16.11 -2.06 -16.78
N LEU A 468 17.10 -2.14 -17.67
CA LEU A 468 18.51 -1.99 -17.28
C LEU A 468 18.83 -0.56 -16.84
N ASP A 469 18.27 0.45 -17.50
CA ASP A 469 18.39 1.88 -17.15
C ASP A 469 17.76 2.17 -15.77
N PHE A 470 16.64 1.52 -15.46
CA PHE A 470 16.01 1.59 -14.14
C PHE A 470 16.98 1.16 -13.03
N TYR A 471 17.68 0.03 -13.19
CA TYR A 471 18.68 -0.42 -12.21
C TYR A 471 19.91 0.51 -12.14
N GLN A 472 20.17 1.30 -13.16
CA GLN A 472 21.21 2.34 -13.15
C GLN A 472 20.74 3.66 -12.52
N GLY A 473 19.48 3.78 -12.11
CA GLY A 473 18.88 5.01 -11.60
C GLY A 473 18.66 6.09 -12.68
N LEU A 474 18.66 5.71 -13.96
CA LEU A 474 18.41 6.61 -15.07
C LEU A 474 16.89 6.87 -15.23
N PRO A 475 16.49 8.05 -15.75
CA PRO A 475 15.09 8.35 -15.99
C PRO A 475 14.48 7.38 -17.03
N LEU A 476 13.21 7.03 -16.82
CA LEU A 476 12.46 6.11 -17.68
C LEU A 476 11.69 6.83 -18.80
N ASP A 477 12.22 7.96 -19.28
CA ASP A 477 11.65 8.73 -20.40
C ASP A 477 12.04 8.11 -21.74
N PHE A 478 11.22 8.39 -22.80
CA PHE A 478 11.51 8.04 -24.21
C PHE A 478 11.82 9.28 -24.99
#